data_b5d4593bccbdc47330e1f68d2f93a695
#
_entry.id   b5d4593bccbdc47330e1f68d2f93a695
#
_cell.length_a   1.000
_cell.length_b   1.000
_cell.length_c   1.000
_cell.angle_alpha   90.00
_cell.angle_beta   90.00
_cell.angle_gamma   90.00
#
_symmetry.space_group_name_H-M   'P 1'
#
loop_
_entity.id
_entity.type
_entity.pdbx_description
1 polymer ?
#
loop_
_entity_poly.entity_id
_entity_poly.type
_entity_poly.pdbx_seq_one_letter_code
_entity_poly.pdbx_strand_id
1 'polypeptide(L)'
;MSRLDELIQELCPDGVPNCSLSDVAEYSKLRTDAELVDDTSYVGVDNLLPNKQGKRNSEYVPTEGRLTAFVCGDVLIGNIRPYLKKIWLATHDGGTNGDVLVIHIKDRNKVQPEYLYYVLSSDAFFLYDMQYAKGAKMPRGNKDAIMDYKFSVPPLEVQSEIVRILDNFTELTAELTAELTARKKQYEHYRNKLFSFNVLNCATVGNSLNNICLLYTSP
;
A
#
# COMPACT_ATOMS: atom_id res chain seq x y z
N MET A 1 20.06 -21.38 7.67
CA MET A 1 18.84 -20.98 8.35
C MET A 1 18.71 -19.46 8.17
N SER A 2 17.54 -18.90 7.88
CA SER A 2 17.42 -17.46 7.80
C SER A 2 17.37 -16.86 9.21
N ARG A 3 17.69 -15.56 9.37
CA ARG A 3 17.57 -14.89 10.66
C ARG A 3 16.14 -14.99 11.23
N LEU A 4 15.14 -14.95 10.35
CA LEU A 4 13.74 -15.12 10.76
C LEU A 4 13.50 -16.53 11.35
N ASP A 5 14.05 -17.57 10.75
CA ASP A 5 13.91 -18.94 11.26
C ASP A 5 14.54 -19.07 12.66
N GLU A 6 15.72 -18.47 12.86
CA GLU A 6 16.41 -18.46 14.15
C GLU A 6 15.57 -17.76 15.22
N LEU A 7 15.04 -16.56 14.91
CA LEU A 7 14.18 -15.81 15.84
C LEU A 7 12.89 -16.56 16.18
N ILE A 8 12.26 -17.22 15.21
CA ILE A 8 11.06 -18.02 15.46
C ILE A 8 11.37 -19.22 16.37
N GLN A 9 12.47 -19.91 16.15
CA GLN A 9 12.87 -21.04 16.99
C GLN A 9 13.21 -20.62 18.42
N GLU A 10 13.83 -19.45 18.60
CA GLU A 10 14.24 -18.94 19.90
C GLU A 10 13.06 -18.36 20.68
N LEU A 11 12.24 -17.52 20.03
CA LEU A 11 11.22 -16.72 20.71
C LEU A 11 9.81 -17.34 20.64
N CYS A 12 9.59 -18.30 19.77
CA CYS A 12 8.28 -18.94 19.56
C CYS A 12 8.37 -20.47 19.53
N PRO A 13 9.03 -21.13 20.51
CA PRO A 13 9.21 -22.59 20.49
C PRO A 13 7.88 -23.36 20.51
N ASP A 14 6.85 -22.79 21.14
CA ASP A 14 5.50 -23.36 21.23
C ASP A 14 4.55 -22.86 20.13
N GLY A 15 5.10 -22.16 19.10
CA GLY A 15 4.36 -21.53 18.03
C GLY A 15 3.89 -20.10 18.35
N VAL A 16 3.26 -19.45 17.36
CA VAL A 16 2.77 -18.06 17.47
C VAL A 16 1.28 -18.07 17.77
N PRO A 17 0.81 -17.40 18.84
CA PRO A 17 -0.61 -17.33 19.14
C PRO A 17 -1.37 -16.53 18.08
N ASN A 18 -2.58 -17.00 17.74
CA ASN A 18 -3.52 -16.24 16.93
C ASN A 18 -4.39 -15.36 17.83
N CYS A 19 -4.64 -14.13 17.40
CA CYS A 19 -5.59 -13.23 18.03
C CYS A 19 -6.56 -12.65 16.98
N SER A 20 -7.65 -12.06 17.44
CA SER A 20 -8.52 -11.25 16.59
C SER A 20 -7.98 -9.83 16.48
N LEU A 21 -8.32 -9.13 15.39
CA LEU A 21 -7.94 -7.73 15.24
C LEU A 21 -8.46 -6.88 16.41
N SER A 22 -9.66 -7.20 16.92
CA SER A 22 -10.26 -6.54 18.09
C SER A 22 -9.45 -6.69 19.39
N ASP A 23 -8.59 -7.69 19.51
CA ASP A 23 -7.74 -7.86 20.70
C ASP A 23 -6.62 -6.82 20.75
N VAL A 24 -6.11 -6.42 19.59
CA VAL A 24 -4.90 -5.56 19.46
C VAL A 24 -5.18 -4.17 18.90
N ALA A 25 -6.32 -3.97 18.26
CA ALA A 25 -6.68 -2.70 17.63
C ALA A 25 -8.16 -2.36 17.85
N GLU A 26 -8.52 -1.12 17.55
CA GLU A 26 -9.91 -0.66 17.56
C GLU A 26 -10.11 0.39 16.45
N TYR A 27 -11.36 0.69 16.12
CA TYR A 27 -11.66 1.83 15.26
C TYR A 27 -11.41 3.14 16.01
N SER A 28 -10.72 4.09 15.36
CA SER A 28 -10.48 5.40 15.96
C SER A 28 -11.79 6.07 16.34
N LYS A 29 -11.87 6.53 17.59
CA LYS A 29 -12.95 7.32 18.15
C LYS A 29 -12.61 8.81 18.17
N LEU A 30 -11.36 9.15 17.84
CA LEU A 30 -10.88 10.52 17.81
C LEU A 30 -11.62 11.33 16.73
N ARG A 31 -11.81 12.60 17.00
CA ARG A 31 -12.46 13.52 16.06
C ARG A 31 -11.62 14.75 15.85
N THR A 32 -11.63 15.27 14.64
CA THR A 32 -11.03 16.55 14.26
C THR A 32 -12.04 17.37 13.48
N ASP A 33 -11.91 18.68 13.50
CA ASP A 33 -12.75 19.57 12.70
C ASP A 33 -12.19 19.66 11.28
N ALA A 34 -13.09 19.78 10.29
CA ALA A 34 -12.71 19.83 8.88
C ALA A 34 -11.79 21.01 8.54
N GLU A 35 -11.93 22.13 9.29
CA GLU A 35 -11.12 23.34 9.13
C GLU A 35 -9.62 23.12 9.50
N LEU A 36 -9.31 22.05 10.24
CA LEU A 36 -7.96 21.75 10.70
C LEU A 36 -7.18 20.82 9.75
N VAL A 37 -7.81 20.39 8.66
CA VAL A 37 -7.19 19.50 7.67
C VAL A 37 -7.06 20.19 6.32
N ASP A 38 -6.02 19.84 5.59
CA ASP A 38 -5.72 20.33 4.25
C ASP A 38 -5.73 19.18 3.21
N ASP A 39 -5.33 19.48 1.98
CA ASP A 39 -5.27 18.52 0.88
C ASP A 39 -4.29 17.37 1.14
N THR A 40 -3.30 17.56 2.01
CA THR A 40 -2.30 16.55 2.36
C THR A 40 -2.73 15.69 3.54
N SER A 41 -3.47 16.26 4.51
CA SER A 41 -3.88 15.63 5.77
C SER A 41 -5.32 15.08 5.74
N TYR A 42 -6.16 15.49 4.78
CA TYR A 42 -7.45 14.85 4.55
C TYR A 42 -7.33 13.61 3.66
N VAL A 43 -7.92 12.50 4.09
CA VAL A 43 -7.90 11.24 3.35
C VAL A 43 -9.32 10.70 3.15
N GLY A 44 -9.89 10.95 1.99
CA GLY A 44 -11.14 10.31 1.55
C GLY A 44 -10.88 8.97 0.86
N VAL A 45 -11.94 8.18 0.65
CA VAL A 45 -11.84 6.90 -0.06
C VAL A 45 -11.30 7.06 -1.49
N ASP A 46 -11.52 8.21 -2.12
CA ASP A 46 -11.04 8.51 -3.49
C ASP A 46 -9.55 8.87 -3.53
N ASN A 47 -8.99 9.27 -2.39
CA ASN A 47 -7.57 9.58 -2.25
C ASN A 47 -6.73 8.32 -2.00
N LEU A 48 -7.33 7.27 -1.44
CA LEU A 48 -6.68 5.96 -1.32
C LEU A 48 -6.60 5.31 -2.70
N LEU A 49 -5.39 4.97 -3.12
CA LEU A 49 -5.12 4.35 -4.41
C LEU A 49 -5.45 2.85 -4.37
N PRO A 50 -5.97 2.28 -5.48
CA PRO A 50 -6.25 0.86 -5.56
C PRO A 50 -4.97 0.02 -5.52
N ASN A 51 -5.13 -1.28 -5.27
CA ASN A 51 -4.04 -2.25 -5.27
C ASN A 51 -2.89 -1.90 -4.31
N LYS A 52 -3.23 -1.38 -3.13
CA LYS A 52 -2.27 -1.10 -2.04
C LYS A 52 -1.20 -0.04 -2.41
N GLN A 53 -1.50 0.85 -3.34
CA GLN A 53 -0.55 1.87 -3.83
C GLN A 53 -0.47 3.11 -2.92
N GLY A 54 -1.03 3.05 -1.70
CA GLY A 54 -0.99 4.16 -0.76
C GLY A 54 -2.05 5.24 -1.03
N LYS A 55 -1.70 6.51 -0.86
CA LYS A 55 -2.60 7.64 -1.06
C LYS A 55 -2.02 8.69 -2.01
N ARG A 56 -2.91 9.54 -2.53
CA ARG A 56 -2.59 10.81 -3.18
C ARG A 56 -3.21 11.97 -2.39
N ASN A 57 -2.75 13.19 -2.63
CA ASN A 57 -3.37 14.37 -2.05
C ASN A 57 -4.82 14.51 -2.50
N SER A 58 -5.63 15.12 -1.66
CA SER A 58 -7.05 15.29 -1.93
C SER A 58 -7.29 16.45 -2.89
N GLU A 59 -8.13 16.22 -3.91
CA GLU A 59 -8.62 17.28 -4.79
C GLU A 59 -9.79 18.06 -4.14
N TYR A 60 -10.42 17.45 -3.13
CA TYR A 60 -11.54 18.04 -2.40
C TYR A 60 -11.35 17.81 -0.91
N VAL A 61 -11.33 18.89 -0.14
CA VAL A 61 -11.26 18.89 1.33
C VAL A 61 -12.58 19.48 1.86
N PRO A 62 -13.28 18.80 2.79
CA PRO A 62 -14.46 19.36 3.44
C PRO A 62 -14.07 20.63 4.20
N THR A 63 -14.88 21.68 4.07
CA THR A 63 -14.66 22.95 4.76
C THR A 63 -15.38 23.06 6.09
N GLU A 64 -16.34 22.16 6.34
CA GLU A 64 -17.18 22.16 7.54
C GLU A 64 -17.45 20.72 8.02
N GLY A 65 -17.73 20.58 9.31
CA GLY A 65 -18.14 19.34 9.93
C GLY A 65 -17.02 18.63 10.69
N ARG A 66 -17.38 17.51 11.31
CA ARG A 66 -16.45 16.70 12.12
C ARG A 66 -16.02 15.46 11.38
N LEU A 67 -14.73 15.25 11.31
CA LEU A 67 -14.07 14.11 10.68
C LEU A 67 -13.62 13.08 11.73
N THR A 68 -13.41 11.84 11.32
CA THR A 68 -12.68 10.87 12.15
C THR A 68 -11.21 11.21 12.05
N ALA A 69 -10.56 11.47 13.19
CA ALA A 69 -9.13 11.72 13.22
C ALA A 69 -8.35 10.41 13.16
N PHE A 70 -7.20 10.47 12.51
CA PHE A 70 -6.18 9.44 12.53
C PHE A 70 -4.83 10.04 12.92
N VAL A 71 -3.97 9.22 13.49
CA VAL A 71 -2.61 9.61 13.88
C VAL A 71 -1.57 8.78 13.15
N CYS A 72 -0.34 9.25 13.11
CA CYS A 72 0.78 8.52 12.53
C CYS A 72 0.87 7.09 13.11
N GLY A 73 0.94 6.09 12.22
CA GLY A 73 0.93 4.68 12.54
C GLY A 73 -0.46 4.02 12.55
N ASP A 74 -1.54 4.76 12.33
CA ASP A 74 -2.85 4.16 12.09
C ASP A 74 -2.94 3.56 10.68
N VAL A 75 -3.71 2.47 10.54
CA VAL A 75 -3.97 1.85 9.24
C VAL A 75 -5.33 2.30 8.72
N LEU A 76 -5.35 2.96 7.57
CA LEU A 76 -6.56 3.42 6.91
C LEU A 76 -6.99 2.44 5.82
N ILE A 77 -8.25 2.01 5.85
CA ILE A 77 -8.82 1.06 4.88
C ILE A 77 -10.04 1.68 4.22
N GLY A 78 -10.06 1.67 2.89
CA GLY A 78 -11.24 2.10 2.12
C GLY A 78 -12.37 1.09 2.25
N ASN A 79 -13.46 1.47 2.92
CA ASN A 79 -14.58 0.58 3.22
C ASN A 79 -15.50 0.33 2.01
N ILE A 80 -15.43 1.16 0.97
CA ILE A 80 -16.22 1.01 -0.25
C ILE A 80 -15.43 0.21 -1.28
N ARG A 81 -16.08 -0.82 -1.85
CA ARG A 81 -15.50 -1.71 -2.86
C ARG A 81 -14.19 -2.34 -2.37
N PRO A 82 -14.21 -3.19 -1.33
CA PRO A 82 -13.01 -3.79 -0.74
C PRO A 82 -12.11 -4.51 -1.76
N TYR A 83 -12.68 -5.00 -2.87
CA TYR A 83 -11.92 -5.59 -3.97
C TYR A 83 -10.91 -4.65 -4.62
N LEU A 84 -11.02 -3.34 -4.42
CA LEU A 84 -10.03 -2.36 -4.88
C LEU A 84 -8.77 -2.36 -4.00
N LYS A 85 -8.80 -3.04 -2.84
CA LYS A 85 -7.66 -3.19 -1.91
C LYS A 85 -7.01 -1.84 -1.58
N LYS A 86 -7.84 -0.86 -1.21
CA LYS A 86 -7.40 0.48 -0.83
C LYS A 86 -6.98 0.49 0.63
N ILE A 87 -5.69 0.65 0.89
CA ILE A 87 -5.10 0.67 2.23
C ILE A 87 -3.89 1.60 2.27
N TRP A 88 -3.68 2.26 3.41
CA TRP A 88 -2.53 3.12 3.65
C TRP A 88 -2.16 3.13 5.13
N LEU A 89 -0.86 3.06 5.43
CA LEU A 89 -0.30 3.30 6.75
C LEU A 89 -0.07 4.80 6.91
N ALA A 90 -0.69 5.41 7.91
CA ALA A 90 -0.59 6.84 8.14
C ALA A 90 0.84 7.25 8.53
N THR A 91 1.43 8.14 7.73
CA THR A 91 2.77 8.69 7.98
C THR A 91 2.72 10.05 8.71
N HIS A 92 1.53 10.58 8.91
CA HIS A 92 1.23 11.84 9.62
C HIS A 92 -0.18 11.79 10.18
N ASP A 93 -0.53 12.76 11.01
CA ASP A 93 -1.88 12.92 11.56
C ASP A 93 -2.81 13.59 10.54
N GLY A 94 -4.11 13.36 10.69
CA GLY A 94 -5.10 13.97 9.80
C GLY A 94 -6.53 13.56 10.10
N GLY A 95 -7.40 13.74 9.09
CA GLY A 95 -8.82 13.47 9.19
C GLY A 95 -9.37 12.70 7.99
N THR A 96 -10.42 11.92 8.21
CA THR A 96 -11.08 11.14 7.18
C THR A 96 -12.60 11.13 7.34
N ASN A 97 -13.30 10.81 6.26
CA ASN A 97 -14.75 10.64 6.27
C ASN A 97 -15.16 9.21 6.71
N GLY A 98 -16.47 8.98 6.82
CA GLY A 98 -17.01 7.69 7.27
C GLY A 98 -16.82 6.52 6.31
N ASP A 99 -16.34 6.74 5.08
CA ASP A 99 -16.09 5.71 4.07
C ASP A 99 -14.67 5.14 4.13
N VAL A 100 -13.83 5.68 5.00
CA VAL A 100 -12.51 5.13 5.34
C VAL A 100 -12.54 4.69 6.80
N LEU A 101 -12.10 3.46 7.04
CA LEU A 101 -11.96 2.89 8.38
C LEU A 101 -10.56 3.20 8.88
N VAL A 102 -10.48 3.76 10.09
CA VAL A 102 -9.22 4.02 10.78
C VAL A 102 -9.01 2.96 11.84
N ILE A 103 -8.02 2.12 11.66
CA ILE A 103 -7.62 1.07 12.60
C ILE A 103 -6.48 1.60 13.47
N HIS A 104 -6.78 1.80 14.75
CA HIS A 104 -5.85 2.31 15.75
C HIS A 104 -5.33 1.16 16.62
N ILE A 105 -4.01 1.06 16.81
CA ILE A 105 -3.38 0.04 17.64
C ILE A 105 -3.49 0.43 19.11
N LYS A 106 -4.02 -0.48 19.94
CA LYS A 106 -4.21 -0.27 21.39
C LYS A 106 -2.90 -0.21 22.16
N ASP A 107 -1.94 -1.06 21.77
CA ASP A 107 -0.65 -1.20 22.47
C ASP A 107 0.47 -1.48 21.44
N ARG A 108 1.27 -0.46 21.17
CA ARG A 108 2.42 -0.54 20.25
C ARG A 108 3.59 -1.38 20.78
N ASN A 109 3.57 -1.75 22.06
CA ASN A 109 4.54 -2.69 22.63
C ASN A 109 4.18 -4.16 22.33
N LYS A 110 2.99 -4.41 21.76
CA LYS A 110 2.55 -5.74 21.33
C LYS A 110 2.53 -5.89 19.82
N VAL A 111 2.10 -4.85 19.11
CA VAL A 111 1.97 -4.87 17.65
C VAL A 111 2.54 -3.60 17.04
N GLN A 112 3.49 -3.77 16.12
CA GLN A 112 4.05 -2.66 15.35
C GLN A 112 3.07 -2.20 14.26
N PRO A 113 2.96 -0.88 13.99
CA PRO A 113 2.11 -0.34 12.93
C PRO A 113 2.38 -0.94 11.54
N GLU A 114 3.64 -1.06 11.18
CA GLU A 114 4.10 -1.60 9.90
C GLU A 114 3.74 -3.09 9.77
N TYR A 115 3.88 -3.86 10.86
CA TYR A 115 3.48 -5.26 10.88
C TYR A 115 1.97 -5.41 10.65
N LEU A 116 1.16 -4.64 11.40
CA LEU A 116 -0.29 -4.64 11.23
C LEU A 116 -0.70 -4.23 9.80
N TYR A 117 -0.03 -3.21 9.25
CA TYR A 117 -0.26 -2.80 7.87
C TYR A 117 0.00 -3.95 6.89
N TYR A 118 1.10 -4.70 7.02
CA TYR A 118 1.38 -5.84 6.15
C TYR A 118 0.35 -6.95 6.30
N VAL A 119 -0.09 -7.26 7.53
CA VAL A 119 -1.17 -8.23 7.77
C VAL A 119 -2.46 -7.81 7.07
N LEU A 120 -2.91 -6.57 7.25
CA LEU A 120 -4.15 -6.03 6.67
C LEU A 120 -4.03 -5.71 5.18
N SER A 121 -2.82 -5.57 4.65
CA SER A 121 -2.59 -5.43 3.21
C SER A 121 -2.53 -6.77 2.48
N SER A 122 -2.60 -7.91 3.19
CA SER A 122 -2.55 -9.24 2.59
C SER A 122 -3.77 -9.53 1.72
N ASP A 123 -3.60 -10.38 0.72
CA ASP A 123 -4.74 -10.84 -0.10
C ASP A 123 -5.72 -11.68 0.72
N ALA A 124 -5.22 -12.40 1.73
CA ALA A 124 -6.04 -13.18 2.66
C ALA A 124 -7.04 -12.28 3.42
N PHE A 125 -6.58 -11.13 3.92
CA PHE A 125 -7.45 -10.16 4.59
C PHE A 125 -8.51 -9.60 3.64
N PHE A 126 -8.16 -9.16 2.44
CA PHE A 126 -9.13 -8.61 1.50
C PHE A 126 -10.13 -9.67 0.98
N LEU A 127 -9.72 -10.91 0.82
CA LEU A 127 -10.63 -12.01 0.50
C LEU A 127 -11.62 -12.25 1.64
N TYR A 128 -11.14 -12.22 2.89
CA TYR A 128 -11.99 -12.32 4.06
C TYR A 128 -12.98 -11.15 4.14
N ASP A 129 -12.53 -9.90 4.00
CA ASP A 129 -13.39 -8.72 4.01
C ASP A 129 -14.48 -8.79 2.91
N MET A 130 -14.09 -9.21 1.70
CA MET A 130 -15.03 -9.41 0.60
C MET A 130 -16.10 -10.49 0.88
N GLN A 131 -15.75 -11.54 1.62
CA GLN A 131 -16.70 -12.61 1.98
C GLN A 131 -17.84 -12.09 2.86
N TYR A 132 -17.57 -11.10 3.71
CA TYR A 132 -18.54 -10.49 4.61
C TYR A 132 -19.10 -9.15 4.12
N ALA A 133 -18.63 -8.65 2.97
CA ALA A 133 -19.09 -7.39 2.41
C ALA A 133 -20.59 -7.43 2.04
N LYS A 134 -21.28 -6.32 2.26
CA LYS A 134 -22.72 -6.16 1.98
C LYS A 134 -22.95 -5.12 0.88
N GLY A 135 -23.95 -5.37 0.04
CA GLY A 135 -24.37 -4.48 -1.04
C GLY A 135 -23.94 -4.98 -2.42
N ALA A 136 -24.85 -4.98 -3.39
CA ALA A 136 -24.62 -5.54 -4.72
C ALA A 136 -23.80 -4.60 -5.65
N LYS A 137 -24.19 -3.31 -5.72
CA LYS A 137 -23.59 -2.35 -6.65
C LYS A 137 -22.35 -1.65 -6.08
N MET A 138 -22.34 -1.37 -4.79
CA MET A 138 -21.26 -0.75 -4.05
C MET A 138 -21.04 -1.50 -2.73
N PRO A 139 -20.39 -2.67 -2.77
CA PRO A 139 -20.19 -3.46 -1.57
C PRO A 139 -19.36 -2.66 -0.55
N ARG A 140 -19.76 -2.76 0.72
CA ARG A 140 -19.04 -2.19 1.86
C ARG A 140 -18.61 -3.32 2.78
N GLY A 141 -17.39 -3.25 3.27
CA GLY A 141 -16.87 -4.16 4.26
C GLY A 141 -17.72 -4.15 5.54
N ASN A 142 -17.78 -5.28 6.18
CA ASN A 142 -18.51 -5.43 7.46
C ASN A 142 -17.54 -5.10 8.60
N LYS A 143 -17.78 -3.99 9.28
CA LYS A 143 -16.93 -3.49 10.37
C LYS A 143 -16.72 -4.51 11.49
N ASP A 144 -17.75 -5.24 11.88
CA ASP A 144 -17.64 -6.23 12.95
C ASP A 144 -16.83 -7.43 12.49
N ALA A 145 -17.09 -7.93 11.27
CA ALA A 145 -16.31 -9.02 10.70
C ALA A 145 -14.82 -8.64 10.52
N ILE A 146 -14.51 -7.41 10.10
CA ILE A 146 -13.13 -6.94 10.00
C ILE A 146 -12.41 -7.05 11.36
N MET A 147 -13.07 -6.67 12.46
CA MET A 147 -12.50 -6.78 13.81
C MET A 147 -12.36 -8.22 14.30
N ASP A 148 -13.13 -9.15 13.76
CA ASP A 148 -13.05 -10.59 14.06
C ASP A 148 -11.96 -11.30 13.23
N TYR A 149 -11.30 -10.59 12.29
CA TYR A 149 -10.22 -11.18 11.49
C TYR A 149 -9.08 -11.68 12.37
N LYS A 150 -8.72 -12.96 12.20
CA LYS A 150 -7.70 -13.64 13.00
C LYS A 150 -6.37 -13.68 12.27
N PHE A 151 -5.31 -13.38 13.01
CA PHE A 151 -3.93 -13.44 12.53
C PHE A 151 -2.96 -13.73 13.66
N SER A 152 -1.73 -14.13 13.33
CA SER A 152 -0.68 -14.41 14.30
C SER A 152 0.01 -13.13 14.74
N VAL A 153 0.31 -13.01 16.03
CA VAL A 153 1.06 -11.88 16.60
C VAL A 153 2.30 -12.43 17.29
N PRO A 154 3.44 -12.53 16.58
CA PRO A 154 4.70 -12.95 17.18
C PRO A 154 5.31 -11.83 18.04
N PRO A 155 6.37 -12.12 18.82
CA PRO A 155 7.16 -11.09 19.52
C PRO A 155 7.66 -9.98 18.60
N LEU A 156 7.90 -8.78 19.15
CA LEU A 156 8.27 -7.58 18.38
C LEU A 156 9.53 -7.76 17.52
N GLU A 157 10.49 -8.54 17.99
CA GLU A 157 11.72 -8.84 17.24
C GLU A 157 11.42 -9.61 15.95
N VAL A 158 10.49 -10.56 16.02
CA VAL A 158 10.03 -11.33 14.84
C VAL A 158 9.21 -10.45 13.91
N GLN A 159 8.33 -9.59 14.47
CA GLN A 159 7.58 -8.61 13.67
C GLN A 159 8.52 -7.69 12.91
N SER A 160 9.55 -7.14 13.58
CA SER A 160 10.54 -6.25 12.99
C SER A 160 11.30 -6.91 11.84
N GLU A 161 11.67 -8.19 11.99
CA GLU A 161 12.37 -8.92 10.94
C GLU A 161 11.46 -9.21 9.74
N ILE A 162 10.17 -9.53 9.98
CA ILE A 162 9.17 -9.69 8.93
C ILE A 162 8.99 -8.38 8.17
N VAL A 163 8.82 -7.26 8.88
CA VAL A 163 8.69 -5.91 8.29
C VAL A 163 9.91 -5.60 7.44
N ARG A 164 11.13 -5.78 7.98
CA ARG A 164 12.38 -5.54 7.24
C ARG A 164 12.46 -6.33 5.94
N ILE A 165 12.05 -7.59 5.94
CA ILE A 165 12.04 -8.43 4.75
C ILE A 165 11.03 -7.90 3.72
N LEU A 166 9.81 -7.55 4.16
CA LEU A 166 8.75 -7.07 3.28
C LEU A 166 9.04 -5.67 2.72
N ASP A 167 9.66 -4.80 3.52
CA ASP A 167 10.11 -3.47 3.06
C ASP A 167 11.16 -3.61 1.95
N ASN A 168 12.15 -4.48 2.11
CA ASN A 168 13.16 -4.75 1.08
C ASN A 168 12.52 -5.24 -0.23
N PHE A 169 11.52 -6.14 -0.17
CA PHE A 169 10.81 -6.58 -1.37
C PHE A 169 9.97 -5.46 -2.00
N THR A 170 9.39 -4.60 -1.19
CA THR A 170 8.59 -3.46 -1.66
C THR A 170 9.49 -2.45 -2.38
N GLU A 171 10.66 -2.12 -1.81
CA GLU A 171 11.66 -1.23 -2.41
C GLU A 171 12.17 -1.80 -3.74
N LEU A 172 12.61 -3.07 -3.74
CA LEU A 172 13.07 -3.74 -4.95
C LEU A 172 12.00 -3.77 -6.05
N THR A 173 10.75 -4.01 -5.69
CA THR A 173 9.62 -4.00 -6.63
C THR A 173 9.39 -2.60 -7.21
N ALA A 174 9.54 -1.55 -6.41
CA ALA A 174 9.43 -0.17 -6.86
C ALA A 174 10.56 0.20 -7.84
N GLU A 175 11.81 -0.18 -7.55
CA GLU A 175 12.97 0.02 -8.43
C GLU A 175 12.78 -0.69 -9.78
N LEU A 176 12.41 -1.97 -9.75
CA LEU A 176 12.17 -2.75 -10.98
C LEU A 176 11.02 -2.18 -11.82
N THR A 177 9.97 -1.66 -11.16
CA THR A 177 8.85 -1.02 -11.85
C THR A 177 9.26 0.29 -12.50
N ALA A 178 10.09 1.08 -11.82
CA ALA A 178 10.65 2.32 -12.37
C ALA A 178 11.56 2.03 -13.58
N GLU A 179 12.44 1.02 -13.47
CA GLU A 179 13.29 0.59 -14.59
C GLU A 179 12.46 0.10 -15.77
N LEU A 180 11.46 -0.76 -15.54
CA LEU A 180 10.57 -1.24 -16.59
C LEU A 180 9.87 -0.10 -17.33
N THR A 181 9.43 0.91 -16.58
CA THR A 181 8.77 2.10 -17.14
C THR A 181 9.75 2.92 -18.00
N ALA A 182 10.99 3.09 -17.53
CA ALA A 182 12.04 3.77 -18.29
C ALA A 182 12.38 3.00 -19.58
N ARG A 183 12.50 1.67 -19.50
CA ARG A 183 12.77 0.80 -20.67
C ARG A 183 11.63 0.83 -21.68
N LYS A 184 10.37 0.85 -21.23
CA LYS A 184 9.22 1.01 -22.13
C LYS A 184 9.24 2.35 -22.88
N LYS A 185 9.54 3.46 -22.19
CA LYS A 185 9.69 4.77 -22.84
C LYS A 185 10.84 4.77 -23.85
N GLN A 186 11.97 4.17 -23.50
CA GLN A 186 13.12 4.02 -24.38
C GLN A 186 12.75 3.21 -25.64
N TYR A 187 12.08 2.08 -25.46
CA TYR A 187 11.59 1.25 -26.58
C TYR A 187 10.67 2.03 -27.52
N GLU A 188 9.68 2.73 -26.97
CA GLU A 188 8.76 3.55 -27.77
C GLU A 188 9.48 4.64 -28.55
N HIS A 189 10.44 5.33 -27.91
CA HIS A 189 11.27 6.34 -28.57
C HIS A 189 12.02 5.75 -29.76
N TYR A 190 12.76 4.66 -29.56
CA TYR A 190 13.53 4.05 -30.66
C TYR A 190 12.63 3.43 -31.72
N ARG A 191 11.54 2.79 -31.34
CA ARG A 191 10.55 2.29 -32.30
C ARG A 191 10.04 3.39 -33.20
N ASN A 192 9.58 4.50 -32.62
CA ASN A 192 9.06 5.62 -33.40
C ASN A 192 10.15 6.27 -34.27
N LYS A 193 11.38 6.38 -33.75
CA LYS A 193 12.52 6.90 -34.54
C LYS A 193 12.87 6.01 -35.69
N LEU A 194 12.93 4.68 -35.52
CA LEU A 194 13.25 3.72 -36.59
C LEU A 194 12.18 3.67 -37.66
N PHE A 195 10.93 3.81 -37.31
CA PHE A 195 9.82 3.84 -38.28
C PHE A 195 9.45 5.26 -38.77
N SER A 196 10.22 6.28 -38.39
CA SER A 196 10.00 7.63 -38.93
C SER A 196 10.37 7.67 -40.42
N PHE A 197 9.60 8.45 -41.19
CA PHE A 197 9.81 8.61 -42.62
C PHE A 197 11.23 9.07 -42.97
N ASN A 198 11.83 9.93 -42.17
CA ASN A 198 13.19 10.41 -42.33
C ASN A 198 14.25 9.29 -42.24
N VAL A 199 14.09 8.35 -41.32
CA VAL A 199 15.02 7.22 -41.17
C VAL A 199 14.85 6.20 -42.28
N LEU A 200 13.61 5.89 -42.66
CA LEU A 200 13.31 4.94 -43.72
C LEU A 200 13.72 5.47 -45.13
N ASN A 201 13.62 6.78 -45.33
CA ASN A 201 14.07 7.41 -46.58
C ASN A 201 15.59 7.70 -46.67
N CYS A 202 16.29 7.73 -45.52
CA CYS A 202 17.74 7.87 -45.47
C CYS A 202 18.50 6.56 -45.74
N ALA A 203 17.84 5.49 -46.13
CA ALA A 203 18.47 4.20 -46.48
C ALA A 203 19.43 4.29 -47.70
N THR A 204 19.59 5.44 -48.32
CA THR A 204 20.57 5.73 -49.38
C THR A 204 21.86 6.38 -48.85
N VAL A 205 21.99 6.69 -47.56
CA VAL A 205 23.20 7.30 -46.97
C VAL A 205 23.65 6.42 -45.82
N GLY A 206 24.61 5.55 -46.07
CA GLY A 206 25.12 4.44 -45.27
C GLY A 206 25.81 4.75 -43.93
N ASN A 207 25.48 5.82 -43.20
CA ASN A 207 26.14 6.18 -41.95
C ASN A 207 25.26 6.36 -40.71
N SER A 208 23.93 6.26 -40.85
CA SER A 208 23.05 6.55 -39.68
C SER A 208 22.72 5.33 -38.81
N LEU A 209 22.81 4.11 -39.31
CA LEU A 209 22.47 2.90 -38.58
C LEU A 209 23.60 2.42 -37.61
N ASN A 210 24.87 2.71 -37.95
CA ASN A 210 26.00 2.33 -37.10
C ASN A 210 26.03 3.08 -35.77
N ASN A 211 25.50 4.30 -35.69
CA ASN A 211 25.41 5.07 -34.44
C ASN A 211 24.30 4.58 -33.49
N ILE A 212 23.32 3.82 -33.98
CA ILE A 212 22.24 3.26 -33.17
C ILE A 212 22.69 1.96 -32.49
N CYS A 213 23.51 1.15 -33.16
CA CYS A 213 24.07 -0.08 -32.58
C CYS A 213 25.08 0.18 -31.45
N LEU A 214 25.83 1.27 -31.49
CA LEU A 214 26.84 1.59 -30.45
C LEU A 214 26.24 2.03 -29.12
N LEU A 215 24.97 2.46 -29.08
CA LEU A 215 24.25 2.79 -27.83
C LEU A 215 23.73 1.58 -27.05
N TYR A 216 23.81 0.39 -27.66
CA TYR A 216 23.29 -0.85 -27.04
C TYR A 216 24.34 -1.66 -26.29
N THR A 217 25.65 -1.27 -26.35
CA THR A 217 26.78 -2.03 -25.81
C THR A 217 27.54 -1.34 -24.69
N SER A 218 26.98 -0.32 -24.04
CA SER A 218 27.57 0.21 -22.81
C SER A 218 26.81 -0.31 -21.59
N PRO A 219 27.56 -0.83 -20.60
CA PRO A 219 27.03 -1.44 -19.39
C PRO A 219 26.25 -0.47 -18.50
#